data_4e12fc6830d874f95d001d9baaf18cc2
#
_entry.id   4e12fc6830d874f95d001d9baaf18cc2
#
_cell.length_a   1.000
_cell.length_b   1.000
_cell.length_c   1.000
_cell.angle_alpha   90.00
_cell.angle_beta   90.00
_cell.angle_gamma   90.00
#
_symmetry.space_group_name_H-M   'P 1'
#
loop_
_entity.id
_entity.type
_entity.pdbx_description
1 polymer ?
#
loop_
_entity_poly.entity_id
_entity_poly.type
_entity_poly.pdbx_seq_one_letter_code
_entity_poly.pdbx_strand_id
1 'polypeptide(L)'
;MGSRLAIRVLGLSLGVFLFFIQAVAGAEKGYVIKLGTLAPEGSSWMKTLNTINTEVMKKTGNSVQFRIYPGGVLGDEMDMLRKLKIGQIQGVLLTSAGLSALFKEMDVLQIPFLFQTYDEVDAVLNKMDSFFRKGLEDNGYVLLGWSEAGFVYLMSTVPVASVADLRKAKVWIWEDSPMSKAIFDEAGVKAIPLTVPDVLVGLQTGLVDVVYAPPTGAISLQWFTKIKYVTDVPLVYLAGGVIVKKDILKQIPQASQNFIMEGFQQQADQLRIVTRNGNRDAMKVMVKNGVKIVTPTKEQIDEYKRLSSNAMGHIRGQTFSKKVFEDVLSTLETYRKGRK
;
A
#
# COMPACT_ATOMS: atom_id res chain seq x y z
N MET A 1 -29.64 102.05 -6.30
CA MET A 1 -29.73 102.15 -4.84
C MET A 1 -29.56 100.80 -4.22
N GLY A 2 -28.60 100.62 -3.34
CA GLY A 2 -28.52 99.54 -2.37
C GLY A 2 -27.68 98.33 -2.73
N SER A 3 -26.37 98.48 -2.61
CA SER A 3 -25.41 97.36 -2.50
C SER A 3 -25.55 96.62 -1.17
N ARG A 4 -25.47 95.33 -1.18
CA ARG A 4 -25.04 94.60 0.00
C ARG A 4 -24.07 93.48 -0.35
N LEU A 5 -22.92 93.62 0.24
CA LEU A 5 -21.74 92.81 0.25
C LEU A 5 -22.01 91.52 0.98
N ALA A 6 -21.78 90.36 0.41
CA ALA A 6 -21.85 89.05 1.09
C ALA A 6 -20.46 88.43 1.10
N ILE A 7 -19.90 88.29 2.33
CA ILE A 7 -18.63 87.67 2.65
C ILE A 7 -18.71 86.18 2.45
N ARG A 8 -17.84 85.66 1.60
CA ARG A 8 -17.65 84.20 1.44
C ARG A 8 -16.66 83.70 2.48
N VAL A 9 -17.14 82.91 3.43
CA VAL A 9 -16.26 82.13 4.31
C VAL A 9 -15.90 80.87 3.60
N LEU A 10 -14.59 80.69 3.33
CA LEU A 10 -14.05 79.46 2.72
C LEU A 10 -13.76 78.49 3.85
N GLY A 11 -14.67 77.48 4.04
CA GLY A 11 -14.42 76.35 4.93
C GLY A 11 -13.52 75.33 4.32
N LEU A 12 -12.29 75.18 4.79
CA LEU A 12 -11.34 74.14 4.43
C LEU A 12 -11.72 72.86 5.14
N SER A 13 -12.43 71.95 4.49
CA SER A 13 -12.69 70.59 4.99
C SER A 13 -11.52 69.68 4.63
N LEU A 14 -10.65 69.44 5.61
CA LEU A 14 -9.56 68.46 5.53
C LEU A 14 -10.14 67.04 5.60
N GLY A 15 -10.37 66.44 4.43
CA GLY A 15 -10.84 65.06 4.33
C GLY A 15 -9.68 64.10 4.64
N VAL A 16 -9.67 63.51 5.84
CA VAL A 16 -8.76 62.41 6.19
C VAL A 16 -9.24 61.17 5.43
N PHE A 17 -8.59 60.85 4.30
CA PHE A 17 -8.74 59.59 3.59
C PHE A 17 -8.01 58.52 4.39
N LEU A 18 -8.71 57.85 5.29
CA LEU A 18 -8.26 56.58 5.89
C LEU A 18 -8.20 55.52 4.81
N PHE A 19 -7.01 55.27 4.27
CA PHE A 19 -6.74 54.08 3.46
C PHE A 19 -6.87 52.83 4.37
N PHE A 20 -8.03 52.20 4.34
CA PHE A 20 -8.16 50.82 4.78
C PHE A 20 -7.37 49.97 3.79
N ILE A 21 -6.11 49.67 4.12
CA ILE A 21 -5.39 48.54 3.51
C ILE A 21 -6.11 47.30 4.00
N GLN A 22 -7.14 46.87 3.27
CA GLN A 22 -7.61 45.49 3.39
C GLN A 22 -6.44 44.63 2.91
N ALA A 23 -5.74 44.02 3.88
CA ALA A 23 -4.88 42.89 3.60
C ALA A 23 -5.80 41.85 2.96
N VAL A 24 -5.77 41.77 1.64
CA VAL A 24 -6.30 40.62 0.92
C VAL A 24 -5.45 39.48 1.40
N ALA A 25 -5.93 38.77 2.42
CA ALA A 25 -5.42 37.46 2.78
C ALA A 25 -5.56 36.64 1.50
N GLY A 26 -4.46 36.52 0.74
CA GLY A 26 -4.43 35.69 -0.44
C GLY A 26 -4.96 34.33 -0.03
N ALA A 27 -6.02 33.87 -0.66
CA ALA A 27 -6.56 32.53 -0.42
C ALA A 27 -5.38 31.57 -0.57
N GLU A 28 -4.92 30.98 0.54
CA GLU A 28 -3.85 30.00 0.48
C GLU A 28 -4.24 28.95 -0.54
N LYS A 29 -3.37 28.71 -1.50
CA LYS A 29 -3.59 27.76 -2.58
C LYS A 29 -3.82 26.37 -1.96
N GLY A 30 -5.05 25.90 -2.04
CA GLY A 30 -5.40 24.59 -1.52
C GLY A 30 -4.75 23.48 -2.36
N TYR A 31 -4.13 22.51 -1.70
CA TYR A 31 -3.50 21.35 -2.33
C TYR A 31 -4.37 20.11 -2.09
N VAL A 32 -4.93 19.55 -3.16
CA VAL A 32 -5.69 18.30 -3.11
C VAL A 32 -4.86 17.18 -3.69
N ILE A 33 -4.48 16.21 -2.84
CA ILE A 33 -3.77 15.00 -3.24
C ILE A 33 -4.81 13.90 -3.46
N LYS A 34 -5.09 13.57 -4.72
CA LYS A 34 -5.94 12.44 -5.07
C LYS A 34 -5.14 11.14 -4.86
N LEU A 35 -5.61 10.27 -3.99
CA LEU A 35 -4.94 9.04 -3.60
C LEU A 35 -5.82 7.83 -3.90
N GLY A 36 -5.32 6.91 -4.75
CA GLY A 36 -6.01 5.65 -5.06
C GLY A 36 -5.55 4.51 -4.15
N THR A 37 -6.43 3.54 -3.91
CA THR A 37 -6.09 2.33 -3.15
C THR A 37 -7.05 1.18 -3.44
N LEU A 38 -6.53 -0.06 -3.35
CA LEU A 38 -7.35 -1.28 -3.33
C LEU A 38 -8.02 -1.53 -1.97
N ALA A 39 -7.55 -0.86 -0.91
CA ALA A 39 -8.12 -1.02 0.44
C ALA A 39 -9.61 -0.65 0.43
N PRO A 40 -10.52 -1.58 0.79
CA PRO A 40 -11.95 -1.31 0.80
C PRO A 40 -12.34 -0.28 1.87
N GLU A 41 -13.42 0.45 1.64
CA GLU A 41 -14.00 1.35 2.62
C GLU A 41 -14.30 0.60 3.93
N GLY A 42 -14.06 1.25 5.07
CA GLY A 42 -14.23 0.65 6.40
C GLY A 42 -13.10 -0.25 6.88
N SER A 43 -12.13 -0.61 6.02
CA SER A 43 -10.93 -1.35 6.41
C SER A 43 -10.05 -0.55 7.37
N SER A 44 -9.14 -1.23 8.10
CA SER A 44 -8.18 -0.57 8.99
C SER A 44 -7.28 0.41 8.23
N TRP A 45 -6.87 0.06 7.01
CA TRP A 45 -6.06 0.94 6.15
C TRP A 45 -6.80 2.24 5.83
N MET A 46 -8.09 2.15 5.44
CA MET A 46 -8.90 3.34 5.15
C MET A 46 -9.15 4.19 6.40
N LYS A 47 -9.43 3.57 7.55
CA LYS A 47 -9.58 4.30 8.81
C LYS A 47 -8.30 5.08 9.16
N THR A 48 -7.13 4.46 9.01
CA THR A 48 -5.84 5.12 9.24
C THR A 48 -5.60 6.26 8.26
N LEU A 49 -5.83 6.07 6.97
CA LEU A 49 -5.69 7.13 5.97
C LEU A 49 -6.63 8.31 6.25
N ASN A 50 -7.87 8.06 6.66
CA ASN A 50 -8.83 9.10 7.02
C ASN A 50 -8.39 9.86 8.29
N THR A 51 -7.82 9.16 9.29
CA THR A 51 -7.24 9.79 10.48
C THR A 51 -6.09 10.71 10.10
N ILE A 52 -5.13 10.22 9.29
CA ILE A 52 -4.00 11.04 8.80
C ILE A 52 -4.51 12.27 8.05
N ASN A 53 -5.48 12.08 7.14
CA ASN A 53 -6.06 13.20 6.38
C ASN A 53 -6.66 14.27 7.29
N THR A 54 -7.42 13.85 8.31
CA THR A 54 -8.03 14.77 9.29
C THR A 54 -6.96 15.55 10.07
N GLU A 55 -5.88 14.88 10.49
CA GLU A 55 -4.77 15.52 11.20
C GLU A 55 -3.99 16.50 10.30
N VAL A 56 -3.70 16.10 9.06
CA VAL A 56 -3.03 16.96 8.07
C VAL A 56 -3.88 18.19 7.79
N MET A 57 -5.17 18.03 7.51
CA MET A 57 -6.08 19.17 7.29
C MET A 57 -6.07 20.12 8.48
N LYS A 58 -6.16 19.60 9.71
CA LYS A 58 -6.15 20.42 10.94
C LYS A 58 -4.83 21.20 11.09
N LYS A 59 -3.67 20.53 10.91
CA LYS A 59 -2.34 21.14 11.07
C LYS A 59 -2.01 22.14 9.96
N THR A 60 -2.60 21.99 8.77
CA THR A 60 -2.37 22.86 7.61
C THR A 60 -3.46 23.91 7.41
N GLY A 61 -4.38 24.10 8.36
CA GLY A 61 -5.49 25.04 8.22
C GLY A 61 -6.38 24.74 7.00
N ASN A 62 -6.56 23.46 6.67
CA ASN A 62 -7.26 22.95 5.49
C ASN A 62 -6.61 23.31 4.13
N SER A 63 -5.36 23.81 4.13
CA SER A 63 -4.67 24.08 2.85
C SER A 63 -4.18 22.81 2.15
N VAL A 64 -4.06 21.68 2.86
CA VAL A 64 -3.72 20.36 2.27
C VAL A 64 -4.74 19.33 2.68
N GLN A 65 -5.23 18.56 1.70
CA GLN A 65 -6.15 17.44 1.93
C GLN A 65 -5.87 16.26 0.99
N PHE A 66 -6.14 15.05 1.48
CA PHE A 66 -6.17 13.85 0.65
C PHE A 66 -7.60 13.54 0.23
N ARG A 67 -7.84 13.41 -1.09
CA ARG A 67 -9.08 12.83 -1.62
C ARG A 67 -8.81 11.37 -1.94
N ILE A 68 -9.29 10.49 -1.08
CA ILE A 68 -9.00 9.06 -1.15
C ILE A 68 -10.08 8.36 -1.99
N TYR A 69 -9.66 7.45 -2.87
CA TYR A 69 -10.49 6.63 -3.75
C TYR A 69 -10.26 5.15 -3.37
N PRO A 70 -11.13 4.58 -2.51
CA PRO A 70 -10.96 3.23 -1.96
C PRO A 70 -11.43 2.14 -2.91
N GLY A 71 -11.13 0.87 -2.55
CA GLY A 71 -11.74 -0.33 -3.12
C GLY A 71 -11.48 -0.57 -4.60
N GLY A 72 -10.39 0.01 -5.15
CA GLY A 72 -10.06 -0.21 -6.56
C GLY A 72 -10.97 0.51 -7.56
N VAL A 73 -11.74 1.53 -7.14
CA VAL A 73 -12.61 2.31 -8.06
C VAL A 73 -11.81 3.02 -9.17
N LEU A 74 -10.50 3.13 -9.02
CA LEU A 74 -9.60 3.65 -10.05
C LEU A 74 -8.90 2.55 -10.85
N GLY A 75 -9.31 1.31 -10.72
CA GLY A 75 -8.68 0.12 -11.30
C GLY A 75 -7.72 -0.57 -10.32
N ASP A 76 -6.96 -1.55 -10.83
CA ASP A 76 -5.92 -2.24 -10.06
C ASP A 76 -4.67 -1.37 -9.89
N GLU A 77 -3.65 -1.85 -9.16
CA GLU A 77 -2.42 -1.09 -8.85
C GLU A 77 -1.73 -0.59 -10.13
N MET A 78 -1.65 -1.40 -11.16
CA MET A 78 -1.04 -0.98 -12.43
C MET A 78 -1.86 0.10 -13.14
N ASP A 79 -3.20 0.07 -13.05
CA ASP A 79 -4.06 1.14 -13.55
C ASP A 79 -3.83 2.45 -12.77
N MET A 80 -3.76 2.34 -11.45
CA MET A 80 -3.49 3.49 -10.59
C MET A 80 -2.09 4.06 -10.86
N LEU A 81 -1.07 3.22 -11.09
CA LEU A 81 0.26 3.67 -11.46
C LEU A 81 0.29 4.37 -12.83
N ARG A 82 -0.48 3.90 -13.82
CA ARG A 82 -0.64 4.60 -15.10
C ARG A 82 -1.25 6.00 -14.89
N LYS A 83 -2.32 6.09 -14.08
CA LYS A 83 -2.97 7.37 -13.72
C LYS A 83 -2.05 8.30 -12.94
N LEU A 84 -1.21 7.75 -12.04
CA LEU A 84 -0.20 8.50 -11.30
C LEU A 84 0.87 9.10 -12.23
N LYS A 85 1.37 8.31 -13.20
CA LYS A 85 2.38 8.77 -14.17
C LYS A 85 1.89 9.97 -14.97
N ILE A 86 0.65 9.92 -15.48
CA ILE A 86 0.06 11.00 -16.29
C ILE A 86 -0.58 12.13 -15.44
N GLY A 87 -0.49 12.07 -14.11
CA GLY A 87 -0.93 13.14 -13.21
C GLY A 87 -2.45 13.20 -12.95
N GLN A 88 -3.23 12.20 -13.35
CA GLN A 88 -4.66 12.12 -13.02
C GLN A 88 -4.90 11.95 -11.52
N ILE A 89 -3.99 11.24 -10.83
CA ILE A 89 -3.88 11.15 -9.37
C ILE A 89 -2.48 11.56 -8.94
N GLN A 90 -2.32 11.90 -7.67
CA GLN A 90 -1.06 12.40 -7.12
C GLN A 90 -0.40 11.41 -6.17
N GLY A 91 -1.15 10.43 -5.67
CA GLY A 91 -0.66 9.41 -4.75
C GLY A 91 -1.41 8.09 -4.86
N VAL A 92 -0.82 7.05 -4.31
CA VAL A 92 -1.40 5.69 -4.23
C VAL A 92 -0.94 4.99 -2.95
N LEU A 93 -1.81 4.20 -2.35
CA LEU A 93 -1.43 3.17 -1.40
C LEU A 93 -1.28 1.87 -2.17
N LEU A 94 -0.07 1.34 -2.20
CA LEU A 94 0.35 0.17 -2.97
C LEU A 94 0.74 -0.98 -2.04
N THR A 95 0.64 -2.19 -2.57
CA THR A 95 1.31 -3.37 -2.03
C THR A 95 2.74 -3.48 -2.56
N SER A 96 3.48 -4.52 -2.15
CA SER A 96 4.83 -4.80 -2.67
C SER A 96 4.86 -4.89 -4.19
N ALA A 97 3.80 -5.40 -4.84
CA ALA A 97 3.73 -5.52 -6.30
C ALA A 97 3.76 -4.14 -6.98
N GLY A 98 2.94 -3.20 -6.51
CA GLY A 98 2.94 -1.84 -7.03
C GLY A 98 4.22 -1.07 -6.67
N LEU A 99 4.77 -1.28 -5.47
CA LEU A 99 6.03 -0.66 -5.06
C LEU A 99 7.20 -1.11 -5.95
N SER A 100 7.30 -2.40 -6.28
CA SER A 100 8.36 -2.92 -7.15
C SER A 100 8.22 -2.47 -8.60
N ALA A 101 7.02 -2.18 -9.08
CA ALA A 101 6.82 -1.53 -10.40
C ALA A 101 7.38 -0.09 -10.46
N LEU A 102 7.56 0.56 -9.31
CA LEU A 102 8.22 1.86 -9.19
C LEU A 102 9.73 1.75 -8.92
N PHE A 103 10.14 0.73 -8.16
CA PHE A 103 11.54 0.44 -7.85
C PHE A 103 11.75 -1.07 -7.72
N LYS A 104 12.28 -1.70 -8.75
CA LYS A 104 12.39 -3.16 -8.89
C LYS A 104 13.05 -3.87 -7.71
N GLU A 105 14.00 -3.24 -7.05
CA GLU A 105 14.70 -3.83 -5.91
C GLU A 105 13.75 -4.22 -4.75
N MET A 106 12.57 -3.62 -4.70
CA MET A 106 11.56 -3.95 -3.69
C MET A 106 10.94 -5.34 -3.88
N ASP A 107 11.11 -5.97 -5.05
CA ASP A 107 10.70 -7.36 -5.28
C ASP A 107 11.38 -8.35 -4.31
N VAL A 108 12.55 -8.00 -3.78
CA VAL A 108 13.22 -8.83 -2.76
C VAL A 108 12.33 -9.12 -1.55
N LEU A 109 11.43 -8.20 -1.19
CA LEU A 109 10.50 -8.35 -0.06
C LEU A 109 9.39 -9.40 -0.33
N GLN A 110 9.18 -9.76 -1.60
CA GLN A 110 8.14 -10.69 -2.03
C GLN A 110 8.66 -12.11 -2.26
N ILE A 111 9.92 -12.40 -1.93
CA ILE A 111 10.48 -13.74 -2.08
C ILE A 111 9.73 -14.69 -1.13
N PRO A 112 9.12 -15.76 -1.65
CA PRO A 112 8.40 -16.70 -0.80
C PRO A 112 9.33 -17.37 0.23
N PHE A 113 8.80 -17.57 1.44
CA PHE A 113 9.50 -18.16 2.58
C PHE A 113 10.73 -17.40 3.05
N LEU A 114 10.99 -16.19 2.56
CA LEU A 114 12.10 -15.35 3.00
C LEU A 114 11.97 -15.00 4.48
N PHE A 115 10.77 -14.51 4.87
CA PHE A 115 10.45 -14.13 6.24
C PHE A 115 9.65 -15.26 6.93
N GLN A 116 10.01 -15.54 8.18
CA GLN A 116 9.30 -16.50 9.03
C GLN A 116 8.44 -15.81 10.09
N THR A 117 8.82 -14.60 10.48
CA THR A 117 8.15 -13.81 11.53
C THR A 117 8.05 -12.34 11.15
N TYR A 118 7.14 -11.63 11.78
CA TYR A 118 7.05 -10.18 11.64
C TYR A 118 8.28 -9.43 12.16
N ASP A 119 8.96 -9.98 13.18
CA ASP A 119 10.18 -9.37 13.72
C ASP A 119 11.34 -9.44 12.70
N GLU A 120 11.40 -10.49 11.88
CA GLU A 120 12.35 -10.59 10.76
C GLU A 120 12.07 -9.53 9.70
N VAL A 121 10.80 -9.30 9.41
CA VAL A 121 10.37 -8.22 8.51
C VAL A 121 10.80 -6.86 9.05
N ASP A 122 10.53 -6.61 10.33
CA ASP A 122 10.91 -5.35 10.99
C ASP A 122 12.42 -5.13 10.95
N ALA A 123 13.21 -6.17 11.21
CA ALA A 123 14.68 -6.09 11.14
C ALA A 123 15.19 -5.69 9.75
N VAL A 124 14.61 -6.29 8.68
CA VAL A 124 14.99 -5.99 7.31
C VAL A 124 14.49 -4.60 6.89
N LEU A 125 13.22 -4.27 7.13
CA LEU A 125 12.69 -2.96 6.77
C LEU A 125 13.43 -1.83 7.47
N ASN A 126 13.71 -1.95 8.77
CA ASN A 126 14.49 -0.95 9.51
C ASN A 126 15.91 -0.78 8.93
N LYS A 127 16.57 -1.88 8.55
CA LYS A 127 17.91 -1.83 7.96
C LYS A 127 17.95 -1.25 6.57
N MET A 128 16.92 -1.54 5.76
CA MET A 128 16.86 -1.22 4.33
C MET A 128 16.00 0.02 4.03
N ASP A 129 15.35 0.65 5.02
CA ASP A 129 14.42 1.77 4.81
C ASP A 129 15.01 2.89 3.96
N SER A 130 16.20 3.37 4.35
CA SER A 130 16.87 4.45 3.61
C SER A 130 17.19 4.08 2.16
N PHE A 131 17.56 2.83 1.90
CA PHE A 131 17.81 2.33 0.55
C PHE A 131 16.52 2.32 -0.30
N PHE A 132 15.42 1.80 0.23
CA PHE A 132 14.16 1.74 -0.49
C PHE A 132 13.58 3.14 -0.72
N ARG A 133 13.60 4.01 0.30
CA ARG A 133 13.15 5.40 0.16
C ARG A 133 13.94 6.15 -0.91
N LYS A 134 15.27 6.03 -0.87
CA LYS A 134 16.12 6.69 -1.86
C LYS A 134 15.87 6.16 -3.27
N GLY A 135 15.72 4.85 -3.44
CA GLY A 135 15.42 4.26 -4.74
C GLY A 135 14.08 4.74 -5.32
N LEU A 136 13.04 4.86 -4.50
CA LEU A 136 11.77 5.45 -4.91
C LEU A 136 11.94 6.93 -5.26
N GLU A 137 12.71 7.68 -4.45
CA GLU A 137 12.94 9.11 -4.68
C GLU A 137 13.73 9.38 -5.96
N ASP A 138 14.72 8.57 -6.27
CA ASP A 138 15.49 8.65 -7.52
C ASP A 138 14.61 8.36 -8.76
N ASN A 139 13.53 7.58 -8.57
CA ASN A 139 12.51 7.33 -9.59
C ASN A 139 11.35 8.35 -9.61
N GLY A 140 11.45 9.44 -8.82
CA GLY A 140 10.47 10.53 -8.83
C GLY A 140 9.29 10.35 -7.87
N TYR A 141 9.40 9.47 -6.88
CA TYR A 141 8.34 9.17 -5.92
C TYR A 141 8.82 9.32 -4.48
N VAL A 142 7.94 9.71 -3.58
CA VAL A 142 8.22 9.81 -2.15
C VAL A 142 7.34 8.81 -1.40
N LEU A 143 7.97 7.94 -0.60
CA LEU A 143 7.29 7.07 0.34
C LEU A 143 6.93 7.90 1.59
N LEU A 144 5.66 8.23 1.76
CA LEU A 144 5.18 8.94 2.94
C LEU A 144 5.25 8.06 4.19
N GLY A 145 4.85 6.82 4.07
CA GLY A 145 4.91 5.85 5.16
C GLY A 145 4.76 4.41 4.66
N TRP A 146 5.40 3.49 5.38
CA TRP A 146 5.18 2.06 5.20
C TRP A 146 3.79 1.66 5.68
N SER A 147 3.22 0.69 5.02
CA SER A 147 2.08 -0.09 5.47
C SER A 147 2.38 -1.58 5.27
N GLU A 148 1.48 -2.43 5.69
CA GLU A 148 1.57 -3.87 5.41
C GLU A 148 0.18 -4.46 5.25
N ALA A 149 0.10 -5.53 4.47
CA ALA A 149 -1.06 -6.40 4.47
C ALA A 149 -0.79 -7.68 5.31
N GLY A 150 0.47 -8.06 5.45
CA GLY A 150 0.94 -9.14 6.31
C GLY A 150 1.27 -10.41 5.55
N PHE A 151 1.35 -11.54 6.27
CA PHE A 151 1.62 -12.83 5.66
C PHE A 151 0.44 -13.35 4.86
N VAL A 152 0.75 -13.86 3.68
CA VAL A 152 -0.19 -14.39 2.68
C VAL A 152 -0.31 -15.89 2.82
N TYR A 153 -1.53 -16.39 2.73
CA TYR A 153 -1.88 -17.81 2.78
C TYR A 153 -2.66 -18.22 1.53
N LEU A 154 -2.51 -19.47 1.08
CA LEU A 154 -3.43 -20.04 0.09
C LEU A 154 -4.80 -20.23 0.74
N MET A 155 -5.83 -19.82 0.03
CA MET A 155 -7.23 -19.92 0.42
C MET A 155 -8.02 -20.48 -0.75
N SER A 156 -8.94 -21.40 -0.51
CA SER A 156 -9.52 -22.17 -1.61
C SER A 156 -10.94 -22.68 -1.34
N THR A 157 -11.64 -23.04 -2.41
CA THR A 157 -12.95 -23.70 -2.37
C THR A 157 -12.81 -25.22 -2.24
N VAL A 158 -11.62 -25.77 -2.55
CA VAL A 158 -11.24 -27.19 -2.48
C VAL A 158 -10.01 -27.36 -1.57
N PRO A 159 -9.79 -28.52 -0.94
CA PRO A 159 -8.61 -28.70 -0.09
C PRO A 159 -7.31 -28.66 -0.92
N VAL A 160 -6.33 -27.89 -0.49
CA VAL A 160 -5.02 -27.75 -1.13
C VAL A 160 -3.93 -27.88 -0.07
N ALA A 161 -3.14 -28.95 -0.13
CA ALA A 161 -1.99 -29.18 0.74
C ALA A 161 -0.67 -29.22 -0.03
N SER A 162 -0.70 -29.60 -1.29
CA SER A 162 0.48 -29.91 -2.12
C SER A 162 0.47 -29.14 -3.43
N VAL A 163 1.63 -29.10 -4.09
CA VAL A 163 1.75 -28.59 -5.47
C VAL A 163 0.91 -29.44 -6.45
N ALA A 164 0.78 -30.74 -6.20
CA ALA A 164 -0.07 -31.61 -7.01
C ALA A 164 -1.55 -31.23 -6.92
N ASP A 165 -2.03 -30.70 -5.77
CA ASP A 165 -3.38 -30.17 -5.63
C ASP A 165 -3.55 -28.87 -6.40
N LEU A 166 -2.55 -27.97 -6.34
CA LEU A 166 -2.56 -26.71 -7.11
C LEU A 166 -2.65 -26.97 -8.62
N ARG A 167 -1.95 -27.98 -9.13
CA ARG A 167 -1.98 -28.33 -10.58
C ARG A 167 -3.36 -28.78 -11.06
N LYS A 168 -4.22 -29.27 -10.15
CA LYS A 168 -5.59 -29.71 -10.45
C LYS A 168 -6.64 -28.63 -10.25
N ALA A 169 -6.28 -27.54 -9.59
CA ALA A 169 -7.18 -26.45 -9.25
C ALA A 169 -7.04 -25.27 -10.22
N LYS A 170 -8.05 -24.43 -10.26
CA LYS A 170 -8.05 -23.16 -10.99
C LYS A 170 -7.45 -22.10 -10.08
N VAL A 171 -6.15 -21.88 -10.22
CA VAL A 171 -5.40 -20.97 -9.35
C VAL A 171 -5.43 -19.57 -9.92
N TRP A 172 -5.83 -18.61 -9.11
CA TRP A 172 -5.70 -17.20 -9.44
C TRP A 172 -4.23 -16.77 -9.44
N ILE A 173 -3.86 -15.94 -10.39
CA ILE A 173 -2.62 -15.17 -10.35
C ILE A 173 -2.96 -13.68 -10.44
N TRP A 174 -2.30 -12.86 -9.61
CA TRP A 174 -2.43 -11.43 -9.76
C TRP A 174 -1.84 -11.01 -11.12
N GLU A 175 -2.68 -10.37 -11.92
CA GLU A 175 -2.29 -9.85 -13.22
C GLU A 175 -1.07 -8.93 -13.07
N ASP A 176 -0.13 -9.00 -14.01
CA ASP A 176 1.10 -8.22 -13.98
C ASP A 176 2.08 -8.50 -12.81
N SER A 177 2.04 -9.67 -12.16
CA SER A 177 3.03 -10.08 -11.17
C SER A 177 4.08 -11.04 -11.76
N PRO A 178 5.27 -10.55 -12.18
CA PRO A 178 6.33 -11.42 -12.73
C PRO A 178 6.81 -12.47 -11.73
N MET A 179 6.88 -12.10 -10.45
CA MET A 179 7.27 -13.00 -9.36
C MET A 179 6.31 -14.19 -9.24
N SER A 180 5.01 -13.91 -9.14
CA SER A 180 3.98 -14.96 -9.05
C SER A 180 3.97 -15.83 -10.30
N LYS A 181 4.12 -15.22 -11.48
CA LYS A 181 4.19 -15.96 -12.75
C LYS A 181 5.35 -16.95 -12.76
N ALA A 182 6.55 -16.51 -12.40
CA ALA A 182 7.72 -17.40 -12.37
C ALA A 182 7.54 -18.58 -11.42
N ILE A 183 6.91 -18.36 -10.26
CA ILE A 183 6.65 -19.40 -9.26
C ILE A 183 5.63 -20.43 -9.80
N PHE A 184 4.53 -19.98 -10.39
CA PHE A 184 3.49 -20.88 -10.91
C PHE A 184 3.96 -21.62 -12.17
N ASP A 185 4.74 -20.97 -13.03
CA ASP A 185 5.36 -21.62 -14.18
C ASP A 185 6.32 -22.74 -13.74
N GLU A 186 7.21 -22.48 -12.76
CA GLU A 186 8.13 -23.49 -12.19
C GLU A 186 7.35 -24.62 -11.52
N ALA A 187 6.24 -24.30 -10.86
CA ALA A 187 5.36 -25.31 -10.24
C ALA A 187 4.54 -26.10 -11.27
N GLY A 188 4.52 -25.74 -12.54
CA GLY A 188 3.68 -26.32 -13.58
C GLY A 188 2.19 -26.09 -13.34
N VAL A 189 1.84 -24.96 -12.71
CA VAL A 189 0.47 -24.56 -12.40
C VAL A 189 -0.03 -23.59 -13.46
N LYS A 190 -1.14 -23.93 -14.11
CA LYS A 190 -1.82 -23.03 -15.05
C LYS A 190 -2.67 -22.03 -14.26
N ALA A 191 -2.09 -20.87 -13.95
CA ALA A 191 -2.78 -19.84 -13.22
C ALA A 191 -3.64 -18.94 -14.12
N ILE A 192 -4.73 -18.42 -13.58
CA ILE A 192 -5.71 -17.57 -14.28
C ILE A 192 -5.48 -16.13 -13.81
N PRO A 193 -5.06 -15.23 -14.72
CA PRO A 193 -4.81 -13.84 -14.37
C PRO A 193 -6.13 -13.08 -14.18
N LEU A 194 -6.28 -12.43 -13.03
CA LEU A 194 -7.37 -11.48 -12.73
C LEU A 194 -6.81 -10.30 -11.95
N THR A 195 -7.46 -9.16 -12.09
CA THR A 195 -7.27 -8.02 -11.21
C THR A 195 -7.87 -8.29 -9.82
N VAL A 196 -7.36 -7.65 -8.76
CA VAL A 196 -7.89 -7.85 -7.39
C VAL A 196 -9.40 -7.57 -7.30
N PRO A 197 -9.96 -6.50 -7.93
CA PRO A 197 -11.40 -6.26 -7.94
C PRO A 197 -12.24 -7.41 -8.54
N ASP A 198 -11.71 -8.18 -9.48
CA ASP A 198 -12.43 -9.23 -10.19
C ASP A 198 -12.41 -10.60 -9.48
N VAL A 199 -11.52 -10.78 -8.50
CA VAL A 199 -11.32 -12.08 -7.82
C VAL A 199 -12.58 -12.59 -7.14
N LEU A 200 -13.35 -11.72 -6.48
CA LEU A 200 -14.59 -12.15 -5.81
C LEU A 200 -15.59 -12.75 -6.82
N VAL A 201 -15.76 -12.12 -7.97
CA VAL A 201 -16.61 -12.63 -9.05
C VAL A 201 -16.03 -13.93 -9.60
N GLY A 202 -14.72 -14.02 -9.76
CA GLY A 202 -14.03 -15.24 -10.17
C GLY A 202 -14.29 -16.43 -9.21
N LEU A 203 -14.28 -16.19 -7.91
CA LEU A 203 -14.63 -17.19 -6.87
C LEU A 203 -16.12 -17.54 -6.90
N GLN A 204 -16.99 -16.55 -7.13
CA GLN A 204 -18.45 -16.75 -7.16
C GLN A 204 -18.90 -17.59 -8.35
N THR A 205 -18.28 -17.39 -9.51
CA THR A 205 -18.59 -18.08 -10.75
C THR A 205 -17.84 -19.42 -10.90
N GLY A 206 -16.90 -19.71 -10.00
CA GLY A 206 -16.01 -20.87 -10.11
C GLY A 206 -15.00 -20.74 -11.25
N LEU A 207 -14.69 -19.54 -11.71
CA LEU A 207 -13.59 -19.26 -12.63
C LEU A 207 -12.25 -19.56 -11.95
N VAL A 208 -12.13 -19.25 -10.66
CA VAL A 208 -10.97 -19.60 -9.83
C VAL A 208 -11.43 -20.36 -8.58
N ASP A 209 -10.61 -21.32 -8.13
CA ASP A 209 -10.82 -22.14 -6.94
C ASP A 209 -9.83 -21.79 -5.82
N VAL A 210 -8.65 -21.31 -6.18
CA VAL A 210 -7.55 -21.00 -5.27
C VAL A 210 -7.14 -19.55 -5.46
N VAL A 211 -7.08 -18.84 -4.34
CA VAL A 211 -6.56 -17.47 -4.24
C VAL A 211 -5.51 -17.40 -3.13
N TYR A 212 -4.79 -16.31 -3.04
CA TYR A 212 -3.84 -16.09 -1.97
C TYR A 212 -3.96 -14.66 -1.45
N ALA A 213 -4.05 -14.52 -0.13
CA ALA A 213 -4.21 -13.22 0.53
C ALA A 213 -3.80 -13.29 1.99
N PRO A 214 -3.51 -12.14 2.62
CA PRO A 214 -3.53 -12.03 4.08
C PRO A 214 -4.95 -12.22 4.59
N PRO A 215 -5.15 -12.78 5.81
CA PRO A 215 -6.49 -13.04 6.35
C PRO A 215 -7.40 -11.81 6.41
N THR A 216 -6.89 -10.65 6.82
CA THR A 216 -7.64 -9.39 6.81
C THR A 216 -8.03 -8.95 5.41
N GLY A 217 -7.16 -9.18 4.42
CA GLY A 217 -7.45 -8.92 3.01
C GLY A 217 -8.62 -9.76 2.51
N ALA A 218 -8.61 -11.07 2.79
CA ALA A 218 -9.68 -11.97 2.39
C ALA A 218 -11.03 -11.59 3.01
N ILE A 219 -11.05 -11.09 4.27
CA ILE A 219 -12.27 -10.57 4.90
C ILE A 219 -12.70 -9.26 4.28
N SER A 220 -11.80 -8.29 4.17
CA SER A 220 -12.12 -6.95 3.66
C SER A 220 -12.61 -6.96 2.21
N LEU A 221 -12.05 -7.86 1.38
CA LEU A 221 -12.45 -8.09 -0.01
C LEU A 221 -13.63 -9.07 -0.15
N GLN A 222 -14.20 -9.56 0.97
CA GLN A 222 -15.31 -10.51 1.03
C GLN A 222 -15.01 -11.88 0.39
N TRP A 223 -13.75 -12.19 0.08
CA TRP A 223 -13.37 -13.50 -0.51
C TRP A 223 -13.69 -14.66 0.42
N PHE A 224 -13.56 -14.45 1.75
CA PHE A 224 -13.86 -15.45 2.77
C PHE A 224 -15.27 -16.05 2.64
N THR A 225 -16.23 -15.34 2.05
CA THR A 225 -17.61 -15.81 1.83
C THR A 225 -17.69 -17.02 0.87
N LYS A 226 -16.66 -17.23 0.07
CA LYS A 226 -16.54 -18.31 -0.92
C LYS A 226 -15.47 -19.34 -0.56
N ILE A 227 -14.49 -18.96 0.27
CA ILE A 227 -13.39 -19.80 0.71
C ILE A 227 -13.92 -20.85 1.71
N LYS A 228 -13.47 -22.10 1.55
CA LYS A 228 -13.79 -23.23 2.45
C LYS A 228 -12.55 -23.75 3.17
N TYR A 229 -11.36 -23.47 2.66
CA TYR A 229 -10.10 -24.00 3.17
C TYR A 229 -9.03 -22.90 3.19
N VAL A 230 -8.15 -22.97 4.19
CA VAL A 230 -6.90 -22.21 4.27
C VAL A 230 -5.76 -23.18 4.47
N THR A 231 -4.73 -23.10 3.64
CA THR A 231 -3.49 -23.85 3.81
C THR A 231 -2.62 -23.17 4.85
N ASP A 232 -2.33 -23.86 5.97
CA ASP A 232 -1.62 -23.30 7.14
C ASP A 232 -0.11 -23.22 6.91
N VAL A 233 0.26 -22.43 5.91
CA VAL A 233 1.66 -22.09 5.58
C VAL A 233 1.71 -20.64 5.11
N PRO A 234 2.42 -19.75 5.83
CA PRO A 234 2.69 -18.41 5.33
C PRO A 234 3.66 -18.49 4.16
N LEU A 235 3.19 -18.07 2.98
CA LEU A 235 3.96 -18.18 1.74
C LEU A 235 4.91 -17.02 1.54
N VAL A 236 4.38 -15.81 1.67
CA VAL A 236 5.08 -14.56 1.38
C VAL A 236 4.60 -13.47 2.32
N TYR A 237 5.47 -12.51 2.62
CA TYR A 237 5.06 -11.29 3.30
C TYR A 237 4.71 -10.19 2.29
N LEU A 238 3.57 -9.55 2.48
CA LEU A 238 3.10 -8.47 1.63
C LEU A 238 3.26 -7.13 2.34
N ALA A 239 4.36 -6.44 2.04
CA ALA A 239 4.58 -5.06 2.44
C ALA A 239 3.63 -4.12 1.67
N GLY A 240 3.53 -2.89 2.11
CA GLY A 240 2.83 -1.84 1.42
C GLY A 240 3.41 -0.47 1.75
N GLY A 241 2.95 0.56 1.03
CA GLY A 241 3.37 1.91 1.29
C GLY A 241 2.50 2.96 0.60
N VAL A 242 2.42 4.13 1.21
CA VAL A 242 1.76 5.29 0.61
C VAL A 242 2.80 6.10 -0.16
N ILE A 243 2.59 6.21 -1.46
CA ILE A 243 3.49 6.89 -2.40
C ILE A 243 2.81 8.15 -2.94
N VAL A 244 3.58 9.21 -3.06
CA VAL A 244 3.18 10.42 -3.82
C VAL A 244 4.26 10.80 -4.82
N LYS A 245 3.87 11.51 -5.88
CA LYS A 245 4.85 12.08 -6.83
C LYS A 245 5.68 13.16 -6.15
N LYS A 246 7.01 13.09 -6.32
CA LYS A 246 7.97 14.01 -5.73
C LYS A 246 7.75 15.48 -6.16
N ASP A 247 7.42 15.71 -7.43
CA ASP A 247 7.13 17.02 -7.99
C ASP A 247 5.87 17.66 -7.40
N ILE A 248 4.87 16.84 -7.06
CA ILE A 248 3.65 17.32 -6.39
C ILE A 248 3.94 17.70 -4.94
N LEU A 249 4.66 16.84 -4.21
CA LEU A 249 5.00 17.12 -2.81
C LEU A 249 5.84 18.41 -2.69
N LYS A 250 6.78 18.65 -3.62
CA LYS A 250 7.60 19.86 -3.66
C LYS A 250 6.81 21.15 -3.88
N GLN A 251 5.60 21.09 -4.42
CA GLN A 251 4.75 22.28 -4.60
C GLN A 251 4.07 22.71 -3.29
N ILE A 252 4.00 21.82 -2.31
CA ILE A 252 3.40 22.08 -1.00
C ILE A 252 4.42 22.80 -0.12
N PRO A 253 4.03 23.80 0.69
CA PRO A 253 4.95 24.48 1.60
C PRO A 253 5.67 23.49 2.54
N GLN A 254 6.96 23.72 2.82
CA GLN A 254 7.80 22.79 3.58
C GLN A 254 7.22 22.42 4.94
N ALA A 255 6.62 23.37 5.66
CA ALA A 255 5.95 23.11 6.94
C ALA A 255 4.82 22.09 6.78
N SER A 256 4.01 22.20 5.72
CA SER A 256 2.93 21.26 5.43
C SER A 256 3.45 19.90 4.96
N GLN A 257 4.57 19.85 4.21
CA GLN A 257 5.24 18.59 3.89
C GLN A 257 5.66 17.85 5.17
N ASN A 258 6.23 18.57 6.14
CA ASN A 258 6.64 17.99 7.42
C ASN A 258 5.42 17.41 8.17
N PHE A 259 4.30 18.13 8.23
CA PHE A 259 3.07 17.60 8.85
C PHE A 259 2.52 16.35 8.16
N ILE A 260 2.62 16.28 6.83
CA ILE A 260 2.25 15.07 6.07
C ILE A 260 3.16 13.91 6.51
N MET A 261 4.48 14.09 6.45
CA MET A 261 5.45 13.02 6.80
C MET A 261 5.29 12.56 8.25
N GLU A 262 5.15 13.49 9.20
CA GLU A 262 4.91 13.20 10.61
C GLU A 262 3.60 12.40 10.81
N GLY A 263 2.52 12.80 10.15
CA GLY A 263 1.23 12.12 10.24
C GLY A 263 1.33 10.66 9.79
N PHE A 264 1.97 10.40 8.65
CA PHE A 264 2.18 9.04 8.17
C PHE A 264 3.12 8.24 9.07
N GLN A 265 4.19 8.84 9.58
CA GLN A 265 5.14 8.16 10.46
C GLN A 265 4.50 7.79 11.81
N GLN A 266 3.75 8.68 12.42
CA GLN A 266 3.07 8.43 13.70
C GLN A 266 2.02 7.32 13.60
N GLN A 267 1.32 7.24 12.47
CA GLN A 267 0.28 6.24 12.26
C GLN A 267 0.82 4.89 11.75
N ALA A 268 2.04 4.85 11.20
CA ALA A 268 2.62 3.62 10.63
C ALA A 268 2.72 2.49 11.66
N ASP A 269 3.24 2.77 12.86
CA ASP A 269 3.40 1.79 13.93
C ASP A 269 2.04 1.28 14.44
N GLN A 270 1.08 2.19 14.61
CA GLN A 270 -0.26 1.82 15.03
C GLN A 270 -0.96 0.96 13.98
N LEU A 271 -0.84 1.31 12.69
CA LEU A 271 -1.39 0.52 11.59
C LEU A 271 -0.78 -0.87 11.56
N ARG A 272 0.55 -0.99 11.75
CA ARG A 272 1.27 -2.27 11.80
C ARG A 272 0.70 -3.18 12.91
N ILE A 273 0.56 -2.66 14.13
CA ILE A 273 -0.03 -3.40 15.26
C ILE A 273 -1.47 -3.85 14.94
N VAL A 274 -2.30 -2.94 14.43
CA VAL A 274 -3.69 -3.24 14.08
C VAL A 274 -3.77 -4.29 12.97
N THR A 275 -2.93 -4.20 11.95
CA THR A 275 -2.91 -5.16 10.83
C THR A 275 -2.49 -6.55 11.29
N ARG A 276 -1.42 -6.66 12.10
CA ARG A 276 -0.90 -7.95 12.60
C ARG A 276 -1.91 -8.63 13.54
N ASN A 277 -2.50 -7.88 14.44
CA ASN A 277 -3.57 -8.37 15.32
C ASN A 277 -4.80 -8.76 14.50
N GLY A 278 -5.19 -7.89 13.56
CA GLY A 278 -6.31 -8.13 12.66
C GLY A 278 -6.16 -9.42 11.84
N ASN A 279 -4.95 -9.73 11.34
CA ASN A 279 -4.69 -10.97 10.61
C ASN A 279 -4.90 -12.22 11.49
N ARG A 280 -4.45 -12.17 12.76
CA ARG A 280 -4.70 -13.27 13.72
C ARG A 280 -6.19 -13.45 14.00
N ASP A 281 -6.91 -12.36 14.19
CA ASP A 281 -8.34 -12.41 14.51
C ASP A 281 -9.17 -12.77 13.28
N ALA A 282 -8.79 -12.30 12.10
CA ALA A 282 -9.41 -12.67 10.82
C ALA A 282 -9.33 -14.18 10.57
N MET A 283 -8.19 -14.82 10.85
CA MET A 283 -8.05 -16.28 10.75
C MET A 283 -9.03 -16.99 11.69
N LYS A 284 -9.14 -16.56 12.96
CA LYS A 284 -10.11 -17.11 13.92
C LYS A 284 -11.55 -16.92 13.45
N VAL A 285 -11.87 -15.75 12.90
CA VAL A 285 -13.21 -15.45 12.36
C VAL A 285 -13.55 -16.37 11.20
N MET A 286 -12.63 -16.58 10.26
CA MET A 286 -12.82 -17.49 9.14
C MET A 286 -13.10 -18.93 9.62
N VAL A 287 -12.28 -19.45 10.56
CA VAL A 287 -12.47 -20.77 11.13
C VAL A 287 -13.82 -20.89 11.85
N LYS A 288 -14.21 -19.88 12.63
CA LYS A 288 -15.53 -19.84 13.30
C LYS A 288 -16.68 -19.85 12.30
N ASN A 289 -16.47 -19.33 11.10
CA ASN A 289 -17.45 -19.35 10.01
C ASN A 289 -17.34 -20.58 9.10
N GLY A 290 -16.66 -21.64 9.55
CA GLY A 290 -16.64 -22.95 8.89
C GLY A 290 -15.50 -23.15 7.89
N VAL A 291 -14.56 -22.22 7.77
CA VAL A 291 -13.34 -22.41 6.96
C VAL A 291 -12.45 -23.45 7.68
N LYS A 292 -12.03 -24.48 6.95
CA LYS A 292 -11.20 -25.56 7.46
C LYS A 292 -9.72 -25.26 7.22
N ILE A 293 -8.90 -25.54 8.23
CA ILE A 293 -7.44 -25.45 8.09
C ILE A 293 -6.92 -26.75 7.46
N VAL A 294 -6.11 -26.60 6.42
CA VAL A 294 -5.36 -27.69 5.78
C VAL A 294 -3.91 -27.54 6.19
N THR A 295 -3.38 -28.54 6.89
CA THR A 295 -1.98 -28.54 7.36
C THR A 295 -1.14 -29.43 6.44
N PRO A 296 -0.26 -28.82 5.59
CA PRO A 296 0.67 -29.57 4.75
C PRO A 296 1.69 -30.35 5.58
N THR A 297 2.13 -31.50 5.06
CA THR A 297 3.26 -32.21 5.64
C THR A 297 4.58 -31.44 5.46
N LYS A 298 5.62 -31.85 6.19
CA LYS A 298 6.95 -31.25 6.02
C LYS A 298 7.46 -31.40 4.58
N GLU A 299 7.26 -32.54 3.96
CA GLU A 299 7.68 -32.83 2.59
C GLU A 299 6.97 -31.91 1.57
N GLN A 300 5.67 -31.65 1.78
CA GLN A 300 4.90 -30.71 0.95
C GLN A 300 5.39 -29.28 1.10
N ILE A 301 5.71 -28.83 2.33
CA ILE A 301 6.30 -27.51 2.58
C ILE A 301 7.69 -27.42 1.94
N ASP A 302 8.51 -28.45 2.05
CA ASP A 302 9.84 -28.48 1.45
C ASP A 302 9.77 -28.46 -0.10
N GLU A 303 8.72 -29.06 -0.69
CA GLU A 303 8.45 -28.95 -2.14
C GLU A 303 8.11 -27.50 -2.54
N TYR A 304 7.21 -26.81 -1.81
CA TYR A 304 6.92 -25.39 -2.03
C TYR A 304 8.17 -24.51 -1.98
N LYS A 305 9.01 -24.72 -0.96
CA LYS A 305 10.28 -23.97 -0.79
C LYS A 305 11.25 -24.22 -1.94
N ARG A 306 11.40 -25.49 -2.36
CA ARG A 306 12.28 -25.84 -3.47
C ARG A 306 11.86 -25.18 -4.76
N LEU A 307 10.56 -25.26 -5.12
CA LEU A 307 10.03 -24.63 -6.33
C LEU A 307 10.19 -23.11 -6.28
N SER A 308 9.94 -22.49 -5.13
CA SER A 308 10.17 -21.06 -4.95
C SER A 308 11.64 -20.71 -5.15
N SER A 309 12.57 -21.50 -4.60
CA SER A 309 14.02 -21.29 -4.77
C SER A 309 14.45 -21.43 -6.23
N ASN A 310 13.92 -22.42 -6.95
CA ASN A 310 14.20 -22.59 -8.39
C ASN A 310 13.69 -21.40 -9.20
N ALA A 311 12.43 -20.98 -8.98
CA ALA A 311 11.87 -19.80 -9.62
C ALA A 311 12.72 -18.55 -9.38
N MET A 312 13.23 -18.36 -8.14
CA MET A 312 14.13 -17.25 -7.83
C MET A 312 15.44 -17.32 -8.61
N GLY A 313 15.95 -18.51 -8.91
CA GLY A 313 17.12 -18.70 -9.77
C GLY A 313 16.92 -18.11 -11.18
N HIS A 314 15.70 -18.18 -11.71
CA HIS A 314 15.38 -17.67 -13.04
C HIS A 314 15.16 -16.14 -13.08
N ILE A 315 14.62 -15.53 -12.02
CA ILE A 315 14.28 -14.09 -12.00
C ILE A 315 15.31 -13.22 -11.28
N ARG A 316 16.26 -13.82 -10.55
CA ARG A 316 17.34 -13.07 -9.91
C ARG A 316 18.14 -12.27 -10.94
N GLY A 317 18.36 -10.98 -10.66
CA GLY A 317 19.01 -10.06 -11.59
C GLY A 317 18.08 -9.45 -12.65
N GLN A 318 16.87 -9.98 -12.83
CA GLN A 318 15.85 -9.38 -13.69
C GLN A 318 14.94 -8.44 -12.90
N THR A 319 14.58 -8.82 -11.65
CA THR A 319 13.69 -8.07 -10.78
C THR A 319 14.45 -7.30 -9.70
N PHE A 320 15.39 -7.93 -9.01
CA PHE A 320 16.25 -7.29 -8.00
C PHE A 320 17.72 -7.69 -8.18
N SER A 321 18.64 -6.87 -7.70
CA SER A 321 20.07 -7.10 -7.80
C SER A 321 20.56 -8.17 -6.81
N LYS A 322 21.66 -8.84 -7.18
CA LYS A 322 22.36 -9.78 -6.28
C LYS A 322 22.73 -9.12 -4.97
N LYS A 323 23.22 -7.86 -5.03
CA LYS A 323 23.63 -7.10 -3.84
C LYS A 323 22.49 -6.93 -2.85
N VAL A 324 21.31 -6.47 -3.30
CA VAL A 324 20.15 -6.26 -2.42
C VAL A 324 19.68 -7.57 -1.80
N PHE A 325 19.71 -8.66 -2.56
CA PHE A 325 19.39 -9.98 -2.03
C PHE A 325 20.37 -10.41 -0.93
N GLU A 326 21.69 -10.23 -1.13
CA GLU A 326 22.71 -10.55 -0.15
C GLU A 326 22.60 -9.66 1.11
N ASP A 327 22.32 -8.37 0.95
CA ASP A 327 22.11 -7.45 2.07
C ASP A 327 20.91 -7.87 2.94
N VAL A 328 19.80 -8.28 2.32
CA VAL A 328 18.61 -8.80 3.02
C VAL A 328 18.92 -10.12 3.74
N LEU A 329 19.57 -11.07 3.06
CA LEU A 329 19.93 -12.35 3.68
C LEU A 329 20.90 -12.17 4.85
N SER A 330 21.91 -11.33 4.71
CA SER A 330 22.88 -11.02 5.78
C SER A 330 22.18 -10.41 7.00
N THR A 331 21.19 -9.53 6.76
CA THR A 331 20.38 -8.94 7.83
C THR A 331 19.57 -10.01 8.57
N LEU A 332 18.92 -10.90 7.82
CA LEU A 332 18.15 -12.01 8.39
C LEU A 332 19.03 -12.98 9.17
N GLU A 333 20.19 -13.34 8.63
CA GLU A 333 21.14 -14.23 9.33
C GLU A 333 21.63 -13.63 10.65
N THR A 334 21.98 -12.33 10.63
CA THR A 334 22.41 -11.61 11.83
C THR A 334 21.30 -11.60 12.88
N TYR A 335 20.08 -11.30 12.46
CA TYR A 335 18.92 -11.29 13.34
C TYR A 335 18.64 -12.67 13.95
N ARG A 336 18.66 -13.74 13.11
CA ARG A 336 18.43 -15.14 13.54
C ARG A 336 19.50 -15.67 14.50
N LYS A 337 20.78 -15.26 14.30
CA LYS A 337 21.88 -15.62 15.19
C LYS A 337 21.77 -14.93 16.56
N GLY A 338 21.32 -13.68 16.60
CA GLY A 338 21.14 -12.93 17.85
C GLY A 338 20.00 -13.42 18.76
N ARG A 339 19.17 -14.35 18.29
CA ARG A 339 18.05 -14.96 19.04
C ARG A 339 18.34 -16.37 19.55
N LYS A 340 19.47 -16.98 19.19
CA LYS A 340 19.96 -18.24 19.73
C LYS A 340 20.79 -17.99 20.98
#